data_c032920ef39a4d84216d54a655183eb3
#
_entry.id   c032920ef39a4d84216d54a655183eb3
#
_cell.length_a   1.000
_cell.length_b   1.000
_cell.length_c   1.000
_cell.angle_alpha   90.00
_cell.angle_beta   90.00
_cell.angle_gamma   90.00
#
_symmetry.space_group_name_H-M   'P 1'
#
loop_
_entity.id
_entity.type
_entity.pdbx_description
1 polymer ?
#
loop_
_entity_poly.entity_id
_entity_poly.type
_entity_poly.pdbx_seq_one_letter_code
_entity_poly.pdbx_strand_id
1 'polypeptide(L)'
;MKIIKNCPKLILVLLLLLVTITSCQKDDGNSGGGEQQEIIPDTFSEYFGNTVSKNFLGTVIDINKNPIEGVTVTIGNETATTDSNGVFIINNAPVKQRFGFIKAEKSGYIHGSRSVVPSNGTNKVTIMLLEATVVGTISSGTSETVSMSNGSSVSFDGNFIKEDGSAYSGSVDVIMHHLDPADEDMPMQMPGMLYAENEDGAERMLQTLGMLAVELRGTGGEDLNLPEGSASEIKIPVDASLLGIAPASIPLWYFDEVNGYWKEEGQATLQGNMYVGTVSHFSFWNCDIPAEAITLCVSATDNENNPLPNLYVGITSATFGERGGYINDSGEVCGFVPSGETLELNIYSYDFCGNTPLHTEMIGPFTSDSSISVIV
;
A
#
# COMPACT_ATOMS: atom_id res chain seq x y z
N MET A 1 -62.30 55.46 -11.38
CA MET A 1 -63.54 54.68 -11.57
C MET A 1 -63.20 53.38 -12.24
N LYS A 2 -63.63 52.22 -11.68
CA LYS A 2 -63.49 50.81 -12.02
C LYS A 2 -62.20 50.17 -11.56
N ILE A 3 -62.10 49.59 -10.38
CA ILE A 3 -62.45 48.27 -9.90
C ILE A 3 -62.22 47.16 -10.97
N ILE A 4 -61.19 46.33 -10.77
CA ILE A 4 -61.25 44.94 -11.18
C ILE A 4 -60.85 44.09 -10.00
N LYS A 5 -61.79 43.29 -9.56
CA LYS A 5 -61.76 42.22 -8.59
C LYS A 5 -61.15 40.96 -9.25
N ASN A 6 -60.65 40.09 -8.41
CA ASN A 6 -60.52 38.65 -8.56
C ASN A 6 -59.20 38.08 -9.07
N CYS A 7 -58.45 37.50 -8.14
CA CYS A 7 -57.95 36.19 -8.41
C CYS A 7 -57.65 35.37 -7.12
N PRO A 8 -58.73 34.82 -6.49
CA PRO A 8 -58.48 33.80 -5.42
C PRO A 8 -58.34 32.38 -5.98
N LYS A 9 -58.34 32.18 -7.34
CA LYS A 9 -58.24 30.80 -7.92
C LYS A 9 -56.84 30.29 -8.17
N LEU A 10 -55.84 31.16 -8.16
CA LEU A 10 -54.45 30.73 -8.40
C LEU A 10 -53.76 30.13 -7.15
N ILE A 11 -54.17 30.53 -5.96
CA ILE A 11 -53.62 30.03 -4.68
C ILE A 11 -54.17 28.63 -4.34
N LEU A 12 -55.39 28.30 -4.79
CA LEU A 12 -55.99 27.01 -4.54
C LEU A 12 -55.41 25.86 -5.39
N VAL A 13 -54.89 26.18 -6.58
CA VAL A 13 -54.25 25.21 -7.47
C VAL A 13 -52.83 24.89 -7.00
N LEU A 14 -52.11 25.84 -6.39
CA LEU A 14 -50.77 25.59 -5.83
C LEU A 14 -50.80 24.75 -4.53
N LEU A 15 -51.90 24.85 -3.74
CA LEU A 15 -52.07 24.07 -2.52
C LEU A 15 -52.51 22.63 -2.82
N LEU A 16 -53.15 22.36 -3.97
CA LEU A 16 -53.51 20.99 -4.35
C LEU A 16 -52.40 20.19 -4.96
N LEU A 17 -51.32 20.82 -5.44
CA LEU A 17 -50.15 20.15 -5.98
C LEU A 17 -49.17 19.69 -4.88
N LEU A 18 -49.31 20.19 -3.65
CA LEU A 18 -48.43 19.81 -2.52
C LEU A 18 -48.95 18.62 -1.69
N VAL A 19 -50.12 18.09 -1.97
CA VAL A 19 -50.73 16.99 -1.19
C VAL A 19 -50.63 15.62 -1.89
N THR A 20 -50.06 15.53 -3.08
CA THR A 20 -50.00 14.29 -3.85
C THR A 20 -48.66 13.54 -3.80
N ILE A 21 -47.77 13.89 -2.87
CA ILE A 21 -46.46 13.21 -2.77
C ILE A 21 -46.32 12.38 -1.47
N THR A 22 -47.40 12.02 -0.82
CA THR A 22 -47.36 11.05 0.29
C THR A 22 -48.37 9.93 0.06
N SER A 23 -48.05 9.05 -0.87
CA SER A 23 -48.64 7.71 -0.92
C SER A 23 -47.49 6.71 -1.00
N CYS A 24 -46.96 6.33 0.14
CA CYS A 24 -46.24 5.07 0.29
C CYS A 24 -47.28 3.97 0.17
N GLN A 25 -47.32 3.31 -0.96
CA GLN A 25 -48.00 2.03 -1.10
C GLN A 25 -47.04 0.94 -0.67
N LYS A 26 -47.36 0.25 0.43
CA LYS A 26 -46.77 -1.04 0.76
C LYS A 26 -47.26 -2.02 -0.29
N ASP A 27 -46.36 -2.51 -1.10
CA ASP A 27 -46.54 -3.77 -1.81
C ASP A 27 -45.69 -4.82 -1.11
N ASP A 28 -46.35 -5.76 -0.46
CA ASP A 28 -45.79 -7.00 -0.01
C ASP A 28 -45.56 -7.91 -1.22
N GLY A 29 -44.34 -7.91 -1.74
CA GLY A 29 -43.91 -8.74 -2.85
C GLY A 29 -42.46 -9.15 -2.68
N ASN A 30 -42.25 -10.32 -2.11
CA ASN A 30 -41.01 -11.06 -2.01
C ASN A 30 -40.20 -11.02 -3.33
N SER A 31 -39.04 -10.36 -3.33
CA SER A 31 -37.96 -10.55 -4.31
C SER A 31 -36.64 -10.17 -3.66
N GLY A 32 -35.73 -11.12 -3.57
CA GLY A 32 -34.38 -10.92 -3.04
C GLY A 32 -33.68 -9.75 -3.74
N GLY A 33 -33.55 -8.67 -3.02
CA GLY A 33 -32.70 -7.54 -3.38
C GLY A 33 -31.41 -7.70 -2.60
N GLY A 34 -30.34 -8.05 -3.29
CA GLY A 34 -29.01 -7.81 -2.76
C GLY A 34 -28.91 -6.34 -2.42
N GLU A 35 -28.52 -6.00 -1.21
CA GLU A 35 -28.14 -4.65 -0.85
C GLU A 35 -27.02 -4.24 -1.81
N GLN A 36 -27.30 -3.27 -2.67
CA GLN A 36 -26.25 -2.57 -3.38
C GLN A 36 -25.45 -1.84 -2.30
N GLN A 37 -24.31 -2.40 -1.97
CA GLN A 37 -23.31 -1.71 -1.18
C GLN A 37 -23.05 -0.37 -1.89
N GLU A 38 -23.42 0.71 -1.24
CA GLU A 38 -23.11 2.06 -1.73
C GLU A 38 -21.58 2.12 -1.80
N ILE A 39 -21.04 2.13 -3.01
CA ILE A 39 -19.61 2.32 -3.22
C ILE A 39 -19.34 3.77 -2.78
N ILE A 40 -18.88 3.94 -1.54
CA ILE A 40 -18.35 5.22 -1.07
C ILE A 40 -17.13 5.48 -1.96
N PRO A 41 -17.09 6.58 -2.73
CA PRO A 41 -15.92 6.87 -3.54
C PRO A 41 -14.69 6.92 -2.63
N ASP A 42 -13.65 6.20 -2.99
CA ASP A 42 -12.35 6.32 -2.36
C ASP A 42 -11.79 7.72 -2.65
N THR A 43 -12.03 8.64 -1.72
CA THR A 43 -11.60 10.03 -1.83
C THR A 43 -10.08 10.16 -1.73
N PHE A 44 -9.40 9.18 -1.14
CA PHE A 44 -7.95 9.17 -1.05
C PHE A 44 -7.27 9.10 -2.42
N SER A 45 -7.92 8.45 -3.38
CA SER A 45 -7.43 8.40 -4.77
C SER A 45 -7.34 9.78 -5.45
N GLU A 46 -7.97 10.83 -4.92
CA GLU A 46 -7.86 12.20 -5.42
C GLU A 46 -6.43 12.76 -5.26
N TYR A 47 -5.69 12.32 -4.24
CA TYR A 47 -4.28 12.68 -4.05
C TYR A 47 -3.39 12.18 -5.19
N PHE A 48 -3.81 11.15 -5.92
CA PHE A 48 -2.98 10.53 -6.97
C PHE A 48 -2.96 11.30 -8.29
N GLY A 49 -3.85 12.27 -8.44
CA GLY A 49 -3.95 13.08 -9.66
C GLY A 49 -4.61 12.33 -10.83
N ASN A 50 -4.40 12.84 -12.05
CA ASN A 50 -5.02 12.31 -13.26
C ASN A 50 -4.40 10.97 -13.69
N THR A 51 -5.14 10.19 -14.48
CA THR A 51 -4.60 9.01 -15.13
C THR A 51 -3.65 9.40 -16.26
N VAL A 52 -2.48 8.79 -16.28
CA VAL A 52 -1.42 8.97 -17.28
C VAL A 52 -0.95 7.61 -17.77
N SER A 53 -0.29 7.60 -18.95
CA SER A 53 0.30 6.39 -19.52
C SER A 53 1.79 6.38 -19.26
N LYS A 54 2.33 5.31 -18.68
CA LYS A 54 3.75 5.17 -18.32
C LYS A 54 4.31 3.82 -18.72
N ASN A 55 5.63 3.77 -18.90
CA ASN A 55 6.35 2.55 -19.22
C ASN A 55 7.05 2.00 -17.98
N PHE A 56 7.07 0.67 -17.86
CA PHE A 56 7.69 -0.06 -16.76
C PHE A 56 8.59 -1.16 -17.28
N LEU A 57 9.75 -1.28 -16.65
CA LEU A 57 10.68 -2.39 -16.77
C LEU A 57 10.97 -2.88 -15.36
N GLY A 58 10.78 -4.16 -15.10
CA GLY A 58 11.05 -4.66 -13.77
C GLY A 58 11.60 -6.07 -13.74
N THR A 59 12.05 -6.46 -12.55
CA THR A 59 12.50 -7.80 -12.24
C THR A 59 11.73 -8.35 -11.04
N VAL A 60 11.45 -9.65 -11.08
CA VAL A 60 10.88 -10.38 -9.94
C VAL A 60 11.88 -11.43 -9.51
N ILE A 61 12.22 -11.43 -8.21
CA ILE A 61 13.23 -12.29 -7.61
C ILE A 61 12.68 -12.98 -6.36
N ASP A 62 13.34 -14.06 -5.94
CA ASP A 62 13.11 -14.70 -4.64
C ASP A 62 13.99 -14.07 -3.54
N ILE A 63 13.87 -14.55 -2.29
CA ILE A 63 14.64 -14.07 -1.14
C ILE A 63 16.15 -14.33 -1.27
N ASN A 64 16.57 -15.22 -2.18
CA ASN A 64 17.98 -15.50 -2.49
C ASN A 64 18.47 -14.66 -3.68
N LYS A 65 17.67 -13.72 -4.16
CA LYS A 65 17.94 -12.86 -5.32
C LYS A 65 18.00 -13.63 -6.65
N ASN A 66 17.47 -14.86 -6.71
CA ASN A 66 17.30 -15.58 -7.95
C ASN A 66 16.09 -15.07 -8.74
N PRO A 67 16.18 -15.00 -10.06
CA PRO A 67 15.05 -14.59 -10.89
C PRO A 67 13.90 -15.61 -10.83
N ILE A 68 12.67 -15.12 -10.84
CA ILE A 68 11.48 -15.97 -10.87
C ILE A 68 10.80 -15.84 -12.25
N GLU A 69 10.83 -16.92 -13.03
CA GLU A 69 10.13 -17.05 -14.31
C GLU A 69 8.63 -17.28 -14.09
N GLY A 70 7.77 -16.81 -15.02
CA GLY A 70 6.35 -17.13 -15.03
C GLY A 70 5.53 -16.43 -13.95
N VAL A 71 5.99 -15.32 -13.42
CA VAL A 71 5.20 -14.43 -12.54
C VAL A 71 4.26 -13.60 -13.40
N THR A 72 2.98 -13.56 -13.06
CA THR A 72 2.03 -12.62 -13.65
C THR A 72 2.19 -11.26 -13.01
N VAL A 73 2.54 -10.26 -13.80
CA VAL A 73 2.66 -8.87 -13.35
C VAL A 73 1.53 -8.05 -13.95
N THR A 74 0.84 -7.26 -13.12
CA THR A 74 -0.29 -6.42 -13.53
C THR A 74 -0.04 -4.96 -13.13
N ILE A 75 -0.28 -4.03 -14.06
CA ILE A 75 -0.22 -2.58 -13.81
C ILE A 75 -1.45 -1.94 -14.47
N GLY A 76 -2.38 -1.44 -13.66
CA GLY A 76 -3.68 -1.00 -14.17
C GLY A 76 -4.44 -2.16 -14.80
N ASN A 77 -4.70 -2.08 -16.12
CA ASN A 77 -5.33 -3.14 -16.91
C ASN A 77 -4.35 -3.88 -17.83
N GLU A 78 -3.07 -3.57 -17.77
CA GLU A 78 -2.03 -4.21 -18.56
C GLU A 78 -1.35 -5.33 -17.78
N THR A 79 -1.04 -6.43 -18.45
CA THR A 79 -0.38 -7.60 -17.85
C THR A 79 0.83 -8.05 -18.65
N ALA A 80 1.82 -8.61 -17.97
CA ALA A 80 2.96 -9.30 -18.55
C ALA A 80 3.33 -10.51 -17.70
N THR A 81 4.10 -11.43 -18.29
CA THR A 81 4.67 -12.56 -17.55
C THR A 81 6.19 -12.45 -17.58
N THR A 82 6.85 -12.70 -16.44
CA THR A 82 8.30 -12.66 -16.35
C THR A 82 8.94 -13.76 -17.18
N ASP A 83 10.05 -13.42 -17.83
CA ASP A 83 10.90 -14.37 -18.56
C ASP A 83 11.80 -15.21 -17.62
N SER A 84 12.69 -16.03 -18.17
CA SER A 84 13.64 -16.87 -17.41
C SER A 84 14.66 -16.07 -16.59
N ASN A 85 14.80 -14.78 -16.85
CA ASN A 85 15.63 -13.87 -16.05
C ASN A 85 14.81 -13.07 -15.03
N GLY A 86 13.53 -13.43 -14.84
CA GLY A 86 12.61 -12.70 -13.97
C GLY A 86 12.18 -11.33 -14.49
N VAL A 87 12.47 -11.01 -15.77
CA VAL A 87 12.23 -9.67 -16.33
C VAL A 87 10.84 -9.56 -16.93
N PHE A 88 10.19 -8.42 -16.72
CA PHE A 88 8.96 -8.03 -17.40
C PHE A 88 9.06 -6.62 -17.97
N ILE A 89 8.30 -6.37 -19.03
CA ILE A 89 8.13 -5.05 -19.65
C ILE A 89 6.64 -4.81 -19.87
N ILE A 90 6.13 -3.68 -19.38
CA ILE A 90 4.77 -3.21 -19.65
C ILE A 90 4.87 -1.78 -20.17
N ASN A 91 4.43 -1.56 -21.41
CA ASN A 91 4.44 -0.26 -22.03
C ASN A 91 3.04 0.35 -22.00
N ASN A 92 2.98 1.68 -21.83
CA ASN A 92 1.76 2.46 -21.83
C ASN A 92 0.73 2.03 -20.76
N ALA A 93 1.19 1.51 -19.62
CA ALA A 93 0.32 1.16 -18.52
C ALA A 93 -0.43 2.39 -17.97
N PRO A 94 -1.76 2.32 -17.78
CA PRO A 94 -2.51 3.38 -17.15
C PRO A 94 -2.25 3.40 -15.64
N VAL A 95 -1.67 4.49 -15.16
CA VAL A 95 -1.39 4.75 -13.75
C VAL A 95 -1.82 6.17 -13.40
N LYS A 96 -1.77 6.55 -12.12
CA LYS A 96 -1.99 7.94 -11.70
C LYS A 96 -0.68 8.73 -11.75
N GLN A 97 -0.80 10.07 -11.82
CA GLN A 97 0.36 10.97 -11.88
C GLN A 97 1.34 10.78 -10.72
N ARG A 98 0.82 10.58 -9.50
CA ARG A 98 1.60 10.42 -8.27
C ARG A 98 1.58 8.98 -7.72
N PHE A 99 0.92 8.05 -8.42
CA PHE A 99 0.75 6.69 -7.90
C PHE A 99 0.65 5.65 -9.02
N GLY A 100 1.63 4.76 -9.09
CA GLY A 100 1.65 3.58 -9.96
C GLY A 100 1.71 2.31 -9.11
N PHE A 101 0.70 1.45 -9.20
CA PHE A 101 0.63 0.20 -8.46
C PHE A 101 0.92 -0.99 -9.38
N ILE A 102 1.88 -1.81 -8.97
CA ILE A 102 2.36 -3.00 -9.69
C ILE A 102 2.10 -4.23 -8.81
N LYS A 103 1.32 -5.19 -9.29
CA LYS A 103 1.07 -6.47 -8.63
C LYS A 103 1.91 -7.57 -9.27
N ALA A 104 2.38 -8.53 -8.49
CA ALA A 104 3.13 -9.69 -8.95
C ALA A 104 2.61 -10.95 -8.25
N GLU A 105 2.11 -11.89 -9.03
CA GLU A 105 1.41 -13.08 -8.53
C GLU A 105 1.99 -14.36 -9.14
N LYS A 106 2.26 -15.33 -8.27
CA LYS A 106 2.70 -16.67 -8.66
C LYS A 106 2.28 -17.70 -7.61
N SER A 107 1.73 -18.82 -8.05
CA SER A 107 1.39 -19.94 -7.16
C SER A 107 2.60 -20.39 -6.34
N GLY A 108 2.41 -20.60 -5.03
CA GLY A 108 3.48 -20.96 -4.08
C GLY A 108 4.17 -19.76 -3.43
N TYR A 109 3.76 -18.55 -3.76
CA TYR A 109 4.25 -17.31 -3.16
C TYR A 109 3.10 -16.50 -2.56
N ILE A 110 3.40 -15.67 -1.56
CA ILE A 110 2.54 -14.58 -1.13
C ILE A 110 2.50 -13.54 -2.26
N HIS A 111 1.37 -12.88 -2.47
CA HIS A 111 1.24 -11.83 -3.46
C HIS A 111 2.21 -10.68 -3.16
N GLY A 112 3.08 -10.39 -4.12
CA GLY A 112 4.02 -9.28 -4.03
C GLY A 112 3.52 -8.06 -4.79
N SER A 113 3.97 -6.89 -4.39
CA SER A 113 3.62 -5.67 -5.11
C SER A 113 4.65 -4.56 -4.92
N ARG A 114 4.53 -3.52 -5.75
CA ARG A 114 5.27 -2.26 -5.62
C ARG A 114 4.37 -1.11 -5.95
N SER A 115 4.49 -0.04 -5.18
CA SER A 115 3.94 1.26 -5.54
C SER A 115 5.08 2.23 -5.75
N VAL A 116 4.94 3.11 -6.75
CA VAL A 116 5.94 4.11 -7.12
C VAL A 116 5.28 5.43 -7.43
N VAL A 117 6.02 6.54 -7.34
CA VAL A 117 5.64 7.80 -7.97
C VAL A 117 6.15 7.75 -9.41
N PRO A 118 5.25 7.64 -10.42
CA PRO A 118 5.69 7.44 -11.80
C PRO A 118 6.32 8.72 -12.36
N SER A 119 7.49 8.59 -12.94
CA SER A 119 8.17 9.68 -13.65
C SER A 119 8.09 9.50 -15.17
N ASN A 120 8.61 10.44 -15.94
CA ASN A 120 8.73 10.33 -17.39
C ASN A 120 9.78 9.27 -17.76
N GLY A 121 9.69 8.70 -18.98
CA GLY A 121 10.58 7.61 -19.41
C GLY A 121 10.14 6.24 -18.88
N THR A 122 11.10 5.33 -18.68
CA THR A 122 10.83 3.95 -18.23
C THR A 122 11.05 3.83 -16.73
N ASN A 123 9.99 3.57 -15.98
CA ASN A 123 10.05 3.34 -14.53
C ASN A 123 10.62 1.95 -14.25
N LYS A 124 11.64 1.87 -13.40
CA LYS A 124 12.32 0.61 -13.04
C LYS A 124 11.85 0.14 -11.67
N VAL A 125 11.50 -1.15 -11.55
CA VAL A 125 11.04 -1.73 -10.29
C VAL A 125 11.65 -3.11 -10.07
N THR A 126 11.89 -3.44 -8.78
CA THR A 126 12.25 -4.79 -8.36
C THR A 126 11.25 -5.24 -7.32
N ILE A 127 10.72 -6.46 -7.48
CA ILE A 127 9.78 -7.09 -6.55
C ILE A 127 10.40 -8.37 -6.06
N MET A 128 10.51 -8.54 -4.75
CA MET A 128 10.94 -9.79 -4.12
C MET A 128 9.70 -10.52 -3.63
N LEU A 129 9.46 -11.74 -4.15
CA LEU A 129 8.34 -12.57 -3.71
C LEU A 129 8.77 -13.43 -2.52
N LEU A 130 7.89 -13.52 -1.53
CA LEU A 130 8.02 -14.37 -0.36
C LEU A 130 7.33 -15.71 -0.61
N GLU A 131 8.02 -16.83 -0.35
CA GLU A 131 7.40 -18.14 -0.48
C GLU A 131 6.25 -18.31 0.50
N ALA A 132 5.14 -18.92 0.08
CA ALA A 132 3.99 -19.21 0.93
C ALA A 132 4.31 -20.40 1.87
N THR A 133 5.21 -20.16 2.83
CA THR A 133 5.67 -21.16 3.78
C THR A 133 4.69 -21.29 4.95
N VAL A 134 4.13 -22.48 5.14
CA VAL A 134 3.24 -22.80 6.27
C VAL A 134 4.02 -22.84 7.57
N VAL A 135 3.68 -21.95 8.51
CA VAL A 135 4.29 -21.85 9.84
C VAL A 135 3.58 -22.77 10.84
N GLY A 136 2.29 -22.95 10.67
CA GLY A 136 1.46 -23.81 11.49
C GLY A 136 0.15 -24.16 10.81
N THR A 137 -0.51 -25.21 11.29
CA THR A 137 -1.84 -25.63 10.82
C THR A 137 -2.77 -25.71 12.03
N ILE A 138 -3.91 -25.05 11.95
CA ILE A 138 -4.92 -24.97 13.01
C ILE A 138 -6.24 -25.57 12.52
N SER A 139 -7.16 -25.86 13.44
CA SER A 139 -8.48 -26.38 13.09
C SER A 139 -9.57 -25.34 13.35
N SER A 140 -10.50 -25.19 12.41
CA SER A 140 -11.68 -24.38 12.66
C SER A 140 -12.45 -24.88 13.90
N GLY A 141 -13.04 -23.93 14.64
CA GLY A 141 -13.74 -24.19 15.90
C GLY A 141 -12.84 -24.33 17.13
N THR A 142 -11.52 -24.14 17.00
CA THR A 142 -10.54 -24.24 18.10
C THR A 142 -9.71 -22.97 18.18
N SER A 143 -9.68 -22.35 19.37
CA SER A 143 -8.77 -21.22 19.61
C SER A 143 -7.34 -21.72 19.73
N GLU A 144 -6.43 -21.13 18.97
CA GLU A 144 -5.03 -21.51 18.93
C GLU A 144 -4.12 -20.32 18.58
N THR A 145 -2.85 -20.39 18.99
CA THR A 145 -1.82 -19.39 18.64
C THR A 145 -0.73 -20.03 17.81
N VAL A 146 -0.45 -19.45 16.64
CA VAL A 146 0.69 -19.82 15.79
C VAL A 146 1.79 -18.80 16.01
N SER A 147 3.02 -19.29 16.19
CA SER A 147 4.20 -18.47 16.51
C SER A 147 5.39 -18.81 15.66
N MET A 148 6.16 -17.80 15.30
CA MET A 148 7.47 -17.91 14.66
C MET A 148 8.59 -17.92 15.73
N SER A 149 9.79 -18.37 15.35
CA SER A 149 10.94 -18.47 16.26
C SER A 149 11.44 -17.11 16.80
N ASN A 150 11.16 -16.00 16.09
CA ASN A 150 11.50 -14.64 16.50
C ASN A 150 10.49 -14.02 17.48
N GLY A 151 9.42 -14.76 17.83
CA GLY A 151 8.36 -14.31 18.73
C GLY A 151 7.15 -13.69 18.04
N SER A 152 7.18 -13.45 16.73
CA SER A 152 5.96 -13.07 15.98
C SER A 152 4.88 -14.11 16.19
N SER A 153 3.64 -13.70 16.42
CA SER A 153 2.55 -14.65 16.62
C SER A 153 1.19 -14.07 16.23
N VAL A 154 0.26 -14.98 15.92
CA VAL A 154 -1.14 -14.67 15.69
C VAL A 154 -2.00 -15.61 16.52
N SER A 155 -2.97 -15.07 17.27
CA SER A 155 -3.91 -15.83 18.07
C SER A 155 -5.28 -15.82 17.41
N PHE A 156 -5.81 -17.00 17.14
CA PHE A 156 -7.07 -17.22 16.44
C PHE A 156 -8.17 -17.66 17.42
N ASP A 157 -9.41 -17.27 17.16
CA ASP A 157 -10.60 -17.76 17.87
C ASP A 157 -11.17 -19.05 17.26
N GLY A 158 -10.68 -19.44 16.07
CA GLY A 158 -11.08 -20.63 15.33
C GLY A 158 -12.21 -20.40 14.33
N ASN A 159 -12.67 -19.17 14.13
CA ASN A 159 -13.69 -18.84 13.14
C ASN A 159 -13.05 -18.31 11.86
N PHE A 160 -13.42 -18.88 10.72
CA PHE A 160 -12.86 -18.50 9.41
C PHE A 160 -13.97 -18.45 8.36
N ILE A 161 -13.79 -17.55 7.39
CA ILE A 161 -14.64 -17.44 6.20
C ILE A 161 -13.80 -17.58 4.93
N LYS A 162 -14.45 -18.01 3.85
CA LYS A 162 -13.93 -17.96 2.50
C LYS A 162 -14.13 -16.58 1.90
N GLU A 163 -13.52 -16.33 0.75
CA GLU A 163 -13.63 -15.07 0.00
C GLU A 163 -15.11 -14.71 -0.32
N ASP A 164 -15.98 -15.70 -0.52
CA ASP A 164 -17.41 -15.49 -0.77
C ASP A 164 -18.23 -15.19 0.53
N GLY A 165 -17.56 -15.06 1.68
CA GLY A 165 -18.17 -14.81 2.99
C GLY A 165 -18.77 -16.04 3.66
N SER A 166 -18.75 -17.22 3.02
CA SER A 166 -19.25 -18.46 3.63
C SER A 166 -18.30 -18.98 4.72
N ALA A 167 -18.88 -19.53 5.80
CA ALA A 167 -18.09 -20.12 6.89
C ALA A 167 -17.22 -21.28 6.38
N TYR A 168 -15.97 -21.33 6.81
CA TYR A 168 -15.05 -22.42 6.53
C TYR A 168 -15.00 -23.40 7.71
N SER A 169 -14.92 -24.68 7.38
CA SER A 169 -14.76 -25.77 8.35
C SER A 169 -13.70 -26.75 7.84
N GLY A 170 -12.64 -26.93 8.60
CA GLY A 170 -11.51 -27.79 8.26
C GLY A 170 -10.21 -27.33 8.86
N SER A 171 -9.12 -27.87 8.36
CA SER A 171 -7.77 -27.41 8.71
C SER A 171 -7.44 -26.13 7.93
N VAL A 172 -6.76 -25.21 8.60
CA VAL A 172 -6.32 -23.93 8.07
C VAL A 172 -4.79 -23.86 8.16
N ASP A 173 -4.13 -23.77 7.04
CA ASP A 173 -2.70 -23.51 6.96
C ASP A 173 -2.46 -22.02 7.19
N VAL A 174 -1.58 -21.72 8.14
CA VAL A 174 -1.19 -20.36 8.51
C VAL A 174 0.18 -20.07 7.92
N ILE A 175 0.23 -19.14 6.97
CA ILE A 175 1.42 -18.64 6.32
C ILE A 175 1.78 -17.32 6.99
N MET A 176 3.03 -17.19 7.46
CA MET A 176 3.49 -15.97 8.12
C MET A 176 4.89 -15.60 7.69
N HIS A 177 5.14 -14.31 7.47
CA HIS A 177 6.46 -13.73 7.31
C HIS A 177 6.60 -12.48 8.17
N HIS A 178 7.67 -12.42 8.96
CA HIS A 178 8.09 -11.20 9.64
C HIS A 178 9.09 -10.47 8.74
N LEU A 179 8.83 -9.21 8.44
CA LEU A 179 9.73 -8.34 7.70
C LEU A 179 10.39 -7.40 8.71
N ASP A 180 11.71 -7.59 8.88
CA ASP A 180 12.50 -6.82 9.82
C ASP A 180 12.98 -5.52 9.16
N PRO A 181 12.65 -4.34 9.71
CA PRO A 181 13.13 -3.07 9.18
C PRO A 181 14.65 -2.89 9.17
N ALA A 182 15.37 -3.67 9.98
CA ALA A 182 16.84 -3.69 9.99
C ALA A 182 17.45 -4.54 8.86
N ASP A 183 16.63 -5.35 8.16
CA ASP A 183 17.07 -6.11 7.00
C ASP A 183 17.16 -5.20 5.77
N GLU A 184 18.30 -5.20 5.09
CA GLU A 184 18.55 -4.41 3.87
C GLU A 184 17.60 -4.78 2.71
N ASP A 185 17.08 -6.01 2.68
CA ASP A 185 16.16 -6.50 1.66
C ASP A 185 14.69 -6.21 1.98
N MET A 186 14.36 -5.78 3.21
CA MET A 186 12.98 -5.47 3.60
C MET A 186 12.28 -4.51 2.62
N PRO A 187 12.93 -3.44 2.10
CA PRO A 187 12.29 -2.57 1.12
C PRO A 187 11.87 -3.27 -0.18
N MET A 188 12.45 -4.41 -0.54
CA MET A 188 12.05 -5.22 -1.70
C MET A 188 11.01 -6.29 -1.34
N GLN A 189 10.92 -6.70 -0.08
CA GLN A 189 9.98 -7.71 0.42
C GLN A 189 8.61 -7.12 0.73
N MET A 190 8.56 -5.88 1.26
CA MET A 190 7.31 -5.25 1.65
C MET A 190 6.40 -4.98 0.44
N PRO A 191 5.07 -5.02 0.59
CA PRO A 191 4.16 -4.66 -0.48
C PRO A 191 4.10 -3.13 -0.67
N GLY A 192 3.82 -2.70 -1.89
CA GLY A 192 3.64 -1.29 -2.22
C GLY A 192 4.86 -0.42 -1.95
N MET A 193 4.66 0.67 -1.25
CA MET A 193 5.65 1.58 -0.67
C MET A 193 5.13 2.08 0.68
N LEU A 194 5.98 2.66 1.53
CA LEU A 194 5.60 3.20 2.84
C LEU A 194 4.83 4.52 2.69
N TYR A 195 3.65 4.43 2.08
CA TYR A 195 2.71 5.51 1.82
C TYR A 195 1.30 5.06 2.18
N ALA A 196 0.56 5.89 2.92
CA ALA A 196 -0.65 5.49 3.61
C ALA A 196 -1.74 6.55 3.62
N GLU A 197 -2.96 6.08 3.80
CA GLU A 197 -4.14 6.81 4.20
C GLU A 197 -4.36 6.64 5.72
N ASN A 198 -4.38 7.74 6.47
CA ASN A 198 -4.75 7.66 7.88
C ASN A 198 -6.27 7.64 8.08
N GLU A 199 -6.73 7.45 9.33
CA GLU A 199 -8.17 7.42 9.67
C GLU A 199 -8.94 8.68 9.23
N ASP A 200 -8.27 9.83 9.09
CA ASP A 200 -8.87 11.08 8.62
C ASP A 200 -8.87 11.21 7.08
N GLY A 201 -8.39 10.21 6.33
CA GLY A 201 -8.23 10.24 4.89
C GLY A 201 -7.05 11.10 4.39
N ALA A 202 -6.09 11.42 5.24
CA ALA A 202 -4.92 12.22 4.88
C ALA A 202 -3.71 11.36 4.51
N GLU A 203 -2.92 11.88 3.55
CA GLU A 203 -1.65 11.24 3.13
C GLU A 203 -0.64 11.15 4.28
N ARG A 204 0.01 10.00 4.40
CA ARG A 204 1.11 9.78 5.34
C ARG A 204 2.26 9.03 4.67
N MET A 205 3.46 9.40 5.03
CA MET A 205 4.66 8.60 4.86
C MET A 205 4.88 7.79 6.14
N LEU A 206 5.34 6.57 6.04
CA LEU A 206 5.49 5.65 7.17
C LEU A 206 6.96 5.34 7.47
N GLN A 207 7.29 5.30 8.76
CA GLN A 207 8.53 4.72 9.27
C GLN A 207 8.21 3.41 9.97
N THR A 208 8.57 2.29 9.37
CA THR A 208 8.25 0.98 9.91
C THR A 208 9.13 0.59 11.09
N LEU A 209 8.52 0.00 12.11
CA LEU A 209 9.18 -0.60 13.26
C LEU A 209 9.02 -2.12 13.30
N GLY A 210 8.34 -2.69 12.30
CA GLY A 210 8.15 -4.13 12.13
C GLY A 210 6.86 -4.44 11.38
N MET A 211 6.92 -5.45 10.52
CA MET A 211 5.84 -5.82 9.62
C MET A 211 5.59 -7.34 9.69
N LEU A 212 4.34 -7.75 9.64
CA LEU A 212 3.93 -9.15 9.64
C LEU A 212 2.94 -9.42 8.50
N ALA A 213 3.35 -10.27 7.55
CA ALA A 213 2.44 -10.82 6.56
C ALA A 213 1.75 -12.05 7.15
N VAL A 214 0.44 -12.16 6.97
CA VAL A 214 -0.36 -13.32 7.38
C VAL A 214 -1.33 -13.68 6.27
N GLU A 215 -1.25 -14.90 5.77
CA GLU A 215 -2.24 -15.49 4.89
C GLU A 215 -2.78 -16.79 5.46
N LEU A 216 -4.04 -17.06 5.23
CA LEU A 216 -4.71 -18.27 5.65
C LEU A 216 -5.19 -19.05 4.44
N ARG A 217 -4.91 -20.37 4.41
CA ARG A 217 -5.30 -21.25 3.32
C ARG A 217 -6.08 -22.45 3.85
N GLY A 218 -7.21 -22.74 3.22
CA GLY A 218 -7.92 -24.01 3.43
C GLY A 218 -7.21 -25.18 2.75
N THR A 219 -7.56 -26.41 3.13
CA THR A 219 -6.97 -27.64 2.55
C THR A 219 -7.24 -27.83 1.07
N GLY A 220 -8.24 -27.16 0.50
CA GLY A 220 -8.53 -27.12 -0.94
C GLY A 220 -7.82 -25.98 -1.66
N GLY A 221 -7.01 -25.17 -0.96
CA GLY A 221 -6.32 -23.99 -1.50
C GLY A 221 -7.19 -22.73 -1.46
N GLU A 222 -8.31 -22.75 -0.73
CA GLU A 222 -9.17 -21.58 -0.57
C GLU A 222 -8.44 -20.49 0.22
N ASP A 223 -8.59 -19.24 -0.21
CA ASP A 223 -8.22 -18.07 0.57
C ASP A 223 -9.23 -17.88 1.72
N LEU A 224 -8.71 -17.73 2.93
CA LEU A 224 -9.51 -17.59 4.13
C LEU A 224 -9.19 -16.29 4.85
N ASN A 225 -10.18 -15.79 5.58
CA ASN A 225 -10.02 -14.62 6.46
C ASN A 225 -10.90 -14.75 7.71
N LEU A 226 -10.88 -13.74 8.57
CA LEU A 226 -11.73 -13.65 9.75
C LEU A 226 -13.15 -13.21 9.34
N PRO A 227 -14.21 -13.75 9.96
CA PRO A 227 -15.56 -13.24 9.78
C PRO A 227 -15.70 -11.84 10.37
N GLU A 228 -16.63 -11.05 9.83
CA GLU A 228 -16.96 -9.72 10.34
C GLU A 228 -17.24 -9.75 11.85
N GLY A 229 -16.65 -8.81 12.59
CA GLY A 229 -16.76 -8.72 14.05
C GLY A 229 -15.83 -9.67 14.82
N SER A 230 -15.10 -10.56 14.17
CA SER A 230 -14.01 -11.32 14.78
C SER A 230 -12.73 -10.49 14.83
N ALA A 231 -11.82 -10.89 15.72
CA ALA A 231 -10.53 -10.25 15.86
C ALA A 231 -9.46 -11.24 16.31
N SER A 232 -8.22 -10.99 15.89
CA SER A 232 -7.04 -11.78 16.25
C SER A 232 -5.97 -10.88 16.87
N GLU A 233 -5.36 -11.36 17.96
CA GLU A 233 -4.18 -10.70 18.51
C GLU A 233 -2.97 -11.03 17.65
N ILE A 234 -2.21 -10.00 17.25
CA ILE A 234 -0.93 -10.14 16.59
C ILE A 234 0.20 -9.61 17.48
N LYS A 235 1.38 -10.23 17.38
CA LYS A 235 2.60 -9.77 18.02
C LYS A 235 3.70 -9.61 16.98
N ILE A 236 4.30 -8.42 16.95
CA ILE A 236 5.36 -8.06 15.99
C ILE A 236 6.59 -7.64 16.80
N PRO A 237 7.75 -8.32 16.67
CA PRO A 237 8.98 -7.92 17.34
C PRO A 237 9.53 -6.63 16.73
N VAL A 238 10.08 -5.80 17.61
CA VAL A 238 10.82 -4.59 17.23
C VAL A 238 12.30 -4.90 17.30
N ASP A 239 13.07 -4.61 16.25
CA ASP A 239 14.52 -4.78 16.28
C ASP A 239 15.15 -3.94 17.38
N ALA A 240 16.22 -4.48 17.99
CA ALA A 240 16.89 -3.83 19.11
C ALA A 240 17.43 -2.43 18.78
N SER A 241 17.82 -2.18 17.52
CA SER A 241 18.31 -0.88 17.07
C SER A 241 17.20 0.19 17.02
N LEU A 242 15.93 -0.22 16.90
CA LEU A 242 14.75 0.65 16.77
C LEU A 242 14.03 0.87 18.10
N LEU A 243 14.31 0.09 19.16
CA LEU A 243 13.66 0.21 20.46
C LEU A 243 13.80 1.62 21.07
N GLY A 244 14.88 2.32 20.76
CA GLY A 244 15.13 3.69 21.28
C GLY A 244 14.16 4.73 20.75
N ILE A 245 13.54 4.49 19.61
CA ILE A 245 12.54 5.39 18.99
C ILE A 245 11.12 4.82 19.06
N ALA A 246 10.94 3.58 19.51
CA ALA A 246 9.67 2.90 19.55
C ALA A 246 8.72 3.53 20.59
N PRO A 247 7.57 4.13 20.18
CA PRO A 247 6.62 4.70 21.11
C PRO A 247 5.87 3.61 21.90
N ALA A 248 5.35 3.97 23.07
CA ALA A 248 4.58 3.04 23.91
C ALA A 248 3.28 2.54 23.25
N SER A 249 2.69 3.35 22.37
CA SER A 249 1.55 3.00 21.51
C SER A 249 1.83 3.49 20.09
N ILE A 250 1.44 2.71 19.10
CA ILE A 250 1.69 3.00 17.69
C ILE A 250 0.45 2.64 16.87
N PRO A 251 0.10 3.40 15.83
CA PRO A 251 -0.92 2.99 14.87
C PRO A 251 -0.55 1.66 14.20
N LEU A 252 -1.56 0.87 13.90
CA LEU A 252 -1.45 -0.29 13.00
C LEU A 252 -1.91 0.11 11.61
N TRP A 253 -1.23 -0.44 10.62
CA TRP A 253 -1.50 -0.19 9.21
C TRP A 253 -1.62 -1.53 8.49
N TYR A 254 -2.72 -1.75 7.79
CA TYR A 254 -2.84 -2.90 6.89
C TYR A 254 -2.57 -2.47 5.44
N PHE A 255 -2.05 -3.39 4.66
CA PHE A 255 -1.86 -3.14 3.23
C PHE A 255 -3.14 -3.46 2.47
N ASP A 256 -3.71 -2.46 1.81
CA ASP A 256 -4.83 -2.65 0.90
C ASP A 256 -4.31 -3.19 -0.44
N GLU A 257 -4.42 -4.50 -0.64
CA GLU A 257 -3.92 -5.20 -1.82
C GLU A 257 -4.69 -4.88 -3.11
N VAL A 258 -5.87 -4.27 -2.98
CA VAL A 258 -6.66 -3.82 -4.13
C VAL A 258 -6.16 -2.47 -4.63
N ASN A 259 -5.94 -1.55 -3.69
CA ASN A 259 -5.61 -0.15 -3.99
C ASN A 259 -4.10 0.13 -3.96
N GLY A 260 -3.30 -0.69 -3.26
CA GLY A 260 -1.83 -0.65 -3.32
C GLY A 260 -1.16 0.32 -2.35
N TYR A 261 -1.83 0.71 -1.27
CA TYR A 261 -1.30 1.55 -0.21
C TYR A 261 -1.76 1.07 1.17
N TRP A 262 -1.11 1.59 2.21
CA TRP A 262 -1.40 1.24 3.59
C TRP A 262 -2.59 2.05 4.11
N LYS A 263 -3.40 1.43 4.98
CA LYS A 263 -4.53 2.06 5.65
C LYS A 263 -4.41 1.91 7.15
N GLU A 264 -4.63 3.01 7.88
CA GLU A 264 -4.63 2.99 9.33
C GLU A 264 -5.86 2.27 9.86
N GLU A 265 -5.64 1.26 10.73
CA GLU A 265 -6.71 0.56 11.42
C GLU A 265 -6.23 0.08 12.79
N GLY A 266 -6.68 0.76 13.84
CA GLY A 266 -6.39 0.40 15.22
C GLY A 266 -4.98 0.75 15.69
N GLN A 267 -4.59 0.15 16.81
CA GLN A 267 -3.33 0.46 17.49
C GLN A 267 -2.69 -0.77 18.11
N ALA A 268 -1.37 -0.73 18.24
CA ALA A 268 -0.59 -1.69 19.03
C ALA A 268 0.09 -1.01 20.21
N THR A 269 0.35 -1.76 21.28
CA THR A 269 1.09 -1.31 22.47
C THR A 269 2.40 -2.06 22.57
N LEU A 270 3.47 -1.34 22.95
CA LEU A 270 4.79 -1.92 23.17
C LEU A 270 4.82 -2.67 24.50
N GLN A 271 5.07 -3.98 24.45
CA GLN A 271 5.21 -4.85 25.61
C GLN A 271 6.58 -5.54 25.56
N GLY A 272 7.53 -5.04 26.32
CA GLY A 272 8.93 -5.43 26.20
C GLY A 272 9.51 -4.94 24.87
N ASN A 273 9.84 -5.88 24.00
CA ASN A 273 10.30 -5.59 22.61
C ASN A 273 9.29 -6.03 21.55
N MET A 274 8.02 -6.18 21.90
CA MET A 274 6.96 -6.62 21.00
C MET A 274 5.87 -5.58 20.92
N TYR A 275 5.42 -5.22 19.74
CA TYR A 275 4.12 -4.58 19.58
C TYR A 275 3.02 -5.64 19.59
N VAL A 276 2.02 -5.40 20.42
CA VAL A 276 0.84 -6.27 20.58
C VAL A 276 -0.38 -5.46 20.22
N GLY A 277 -1.12 -5.95 19.24
CA GLY A 277 -2.34 -5.31 18.74
C GLY A 277 -3.38 -6.32 18.33
N THR A 278 -4.58 -5.83 17.97
CA THR A 278 -5.68 -6.65 17.51
C THR A 278 -6.08 -6.22 16.12
N VAL A 279 -6.31 -7.19 15.24
CA VAL A 279 -6.65 -7.00 13.82
C VAL A 279 -7.97 -7.68 13.49
N SER A 280 -8.73 -7.12 12.55
CA SER A 280 -10.04 -7.59 12.14
C SER A 280 -10.02 -8.51 10.90
N HIS A 281 -8.92 -8.53 10.18
CA HIS A 281 -8.68 -9.33 8.97
C HIS A 281 -7.19 -9.60 8.80
N PHE A 282 -6.82 -10.43 7.81
CA PHE A 282 -5.42 -10.69 7.48
C PHE A 282 -5.02 -10.15 6.11
N SER A 283 -3.85 -9.56 6.11
CA SER A 283 -3.02 -9.10 5.00
C SER A 283 -1.60 -8.87 5.53
N PHE A 284 -0.83 -7.93 4.98
CA PHE A 284 0.35 -7.38 5.66
C PHE A 284 -0.11 -6.36 6.71
N TRP A 285 0.40 -6.50 7.92
CA TRP A 285 0.19 -5.56 9.03
C TRP A 285 1.50 -4.93 9.44
N ASN A 286 1.50 -3.62 9.66
CA ASN A 286 2.68 -2.83 9.94
C ASN A 286 2.51 -1.96 11.18
N CYS A 287 3.57 -1.82 11.97
CA CYS A 287 3.66 -0.94 13.12
C CYS A 287 4.51 0.27 12.72
N ASP A 288 3.90 1.39 12.37
CA ASP A 288 4.59 2.53 11.77
C ASP A 288 4.34 3.85 12.46
N ILE A 289 5.40 4.67 12.50
CA ILE A 289 5.31 6.08 12.87
C ILE A 289 4.94 6.87 11.61
N PRO A 290 3.79 7.56 11.57
CA PRO A 290 3.39 8.35 10.41
C PRO A 290 4.05 9.75 10.39
N ALA A 291 4.32 10.26 9.18
CA ALA A 291 4.67 11.65 8.93
C ALA A 291 3.87 12.22 7.76
N GLU A 292 3.77 13.54 7.67
CA GLU A 292 3.25 14.20 6.47
C GLU A 292 4.16 13.93 5.28
N ALA A 293 3.58 13.55 4.15
CA ALA A 293 4.29 13.22 2.92
C ALA A 293 4.17 14.35 1.88
N ILE A 294 5.26 14.58 1.15
CA ILE A 294 5.28 15.38 -0.07
C ILE A 294 5.97 14.61 -1.18
N THR A 295 5.70 14.95 -2.43
CA THR A 295 6.43 14.41 -3.58
C THR A 295 7.68 15.26 -3.83
N LEU A 296 8.85 14.62 -3.93
CA LEU A 296 10.09 15.23 -4.41
C LEU A 296 10.52 14.57 -5.71
N CYS A 297 10.73 15.38 -6.75
CA CYS A 297 11.37 14.94 -8.01
C CYS A 297 12.79 15.48 -8.07
N VAL A 298 13.74 14.61 -8.40
CA VAL A 298 15.15 14.96 -8.58
C VAL A 298 15.53 14.71 -10.03
N SER A 299 16.06 15.74 -10.69
CA SER A 299 16.64 15.64 -12.05
C SER A 299 18.14 15.81 -11.99
N ALA A 300 18.89 14.97 -12.72
CA ALA A 300 20.33 15.10 -12.88
C ALA A 300 20.72 15.38 -14.32
N THR A 301 21.60 16.37 -14.52
CA THR A 301 22.12 16.76 -15.82
C THR A 301 23.63 16.94 -15.78
N ASP A 302 24.28 16.87 -16.95
CA ASP A 302 25.65 17.31 -17.11
C ASP A 302 25.74 18.85 -17.25
N ASN A 303 26.96 19.38 -17.40
CA ASN A 303 27.22 20.81 -17.58
C ASN A 303 26.66 21.40 -18.88
N GLU A 304 26.22 20.56 -19.81
CA GLU A 304 25.60 20.96 -21.09
C GLU A 304 24.07 20.86 -21.03
N ASN A 305 23.51 20.55 -19.85
CA ASN A 305 22.08 20.25 -19.55
C ASN A 305 21.54 18.99 -20.24
N ASN A 306 22.39 18.02 -20.61
CA ASN A 306 21.90 16.73 -21.06
C ASN A 306 21.47 15.90 -19.85
N PRO A 307 20.34 15.18 -19.91
CA PRO A 307 19.90 14.30 -18.82
C PRO A 307 20.88 13.16 -18.59
N LEU A 308 21.12 12.82 -17.34
CA LEU A 308 22.01 11.72 -16.91
C LEU A 308 21.18 10.54 -16.40
N PRO A 309 20.72 9.61 -17.27
CA PRO A 309 19.95 8.45 -16.86
C PRO A 309 20.81 7.41 -16.15
N ASN A 310 20.13 6.51 -15.43
CA ASN A 310 20.71 5.37 -14.72
C ASN A 310 21.58 5.69 -13.50
N LEU A 311 21.74 6.94 -13.11
CA LEU A 311 22.30 7.27 -11.80
C LEU A 311 21.33 6.85 -10.69
N TYR A 312 21.85 6.52 -9.52
CA TYR A 312 21.02 6.26 -8.35
C TYR A 312 20.96 7.50 -7.46
N VAL A 313 19.76 7.91 -7.08
CA VAL A 313 19.50 8.98 -6.12
C VAL A 313 19.16 8.35 -4.79
N GLY A 314 19.95 8.65 -3.75
CA GLY A 314 19.63 8.37 -2.36
C GLY A 314 19.19 9.67 -1.67
N ILE A 315 18.07 9.61 -0.97
CA ILE A 315 17.59 10.67 -0.08
C ILE A 315 17.60 10.14 1.34
N THR A 316 18.38 10.77 2.22
CA THR A 316 18.48 10.40 3.63
C THR A 316 17.75 11.42 4.49
N SER A 317 16.75 10.95 5.22
CA SER A 317 16.09 11.64 6.31
C SER A 317 16.72 11.21 7.63
N ALA A 318 16.94 12.14 8.56
CA ALA A 318 17.43 11.80 9.89
C ALA A 318 16.43 10.94 10.67
N THR A 319 15.13 11.10 10.38
CA THR A 319 14.03 10.41 11.07
C THR A 319 13.67 9.09 10.37
N PHE A 320 13.58 9.09 9.02
CA PHE A 320 13.01 7.98 8.22
C PHE A 320 14.06 7.13 7.49
N GLY A 321 15.34 7.43 7.69
CA GLY A 321 16.45 6.74 7.03
C GLY A 321 16.56 7.04 5.54
N GLU A 322 17.35 6.23 4.81
CA GLU A 322 17.61 6.41 3.39
C GLU A 322 16.53 5.73 2.54
N ARG A 323 16.11 6.42 1.47
CA ARG A 323 15.29 5.91 0.38
C ARG A 323 15.88 6.39 -0.92
N GLY A 324 15.65 5.64 -2.01
CA GLY A 324 16.21 6.06 -3.29
C GLY A 324 15.62 5.33 -4.47
N GLY A 325 16.07 5.77 -5.66
CA GLY A 325 15.64 5.19 -6.92
C GLY A 325 16.58 5.57 -8.06
N TYR A 326 16.46 4.83 -9.16
CA TYR A 326 17.25 5.11 -10.36
C TYR A 326 16.62 6.19 -11.22
N ILE A 327 17.44 7.13 -11.62
CA ILE A 327 17.09 8.14 -12.63
C ILE A 327 16.73 7.44 -13.93
N ASN A 328 15.58 7.78 -14.48
CA ASN A 328 15.07 7.24 -15.72
C ASN A 328 15.71 7.86 -16.97
N ASP A 329 15.24 7.44 -18.15
CA ASP A 329 15.77 7.89 -19.45
C ASP A 329 15.55 9.38 -19.73
N SER A 330 14.67 10.05 -18.97
CA SER A 330 14.43 11.49 -19.03
C SER A 330 15.30 12.29 -18.05
N GLY A 331 16.16 11.62 -17.28
CA GLY A 331 17.04 12.25 -16.30
C GLY A 331 16.33 12.56 -14.96
N GLU A 332 15.21 11.90 -14.63
CA GLU A 332 14.38 12.22 -13.46
C GLU A 332 14.04 10.97 -12.65
N VAL A 333 13.92 11.14 -11.33
CA VAL A 333 13.30 10.19 -10.41
C VAL A 333 12.45 10.95 -9.39
N CYS A 334 11.28 10.41 -9.07
CA CYS A 334 10.37 10.99 -8.07
C CYS A 334 10.07 9.99 -6.96
N GLY A 335 9.81 10.51 -5.75
CA GLY A 335 9.43 9.71 -4.59
C GLY A 335 8.77 10.56 -3.51
N PHE A 336 8.17 9.91 -2.51
CA PHE A 336 7.67 10.59 -1.32
C PHE A 336 8.81 10.80 -0.32
N VAL A 337 8.83 11.99 0.29
CA VAL A 337 9.76 12.37 1.37
C VAL A 337 8.98 13.05 2.50
N PRO A 338 9.52 13.06 3.75
CA PRO A 338 8.86 13.75 4.86
C PRO A 338 8.79 15.26 4.64
N SER A 339 7.63 15.85 4.94
CA SER A 339 7.41 17.29 4.91
C SER A 339 8.18 17.98 6.02
N GLY A 340 8.77 19.16 5.75
CA GLY A 340 9.37 20.04 6.76
C GLY A 340 10.73 19.60 7.30
N GLU A 341 11.33 18.53 6.78
CA GLU A 341 12.64 18.02 7.18
C GLU A 341 13.74 18.42 6.19
N THR A 342 14.93 18.70 6.69
CA THR A 342 16.13 18.87 5.86
C THR A 342 16.68 17.48 5.53
N LEU A 343 16.91 17.21 4.25
CA LEU A 343 17.28 15.91 3.71
C LEU A 343 18.70 15.96 3.16
N GLU A 344 19.41 14.84 3.21
CA GLU A 344 20.68 14.66 2.50
C GLU A 344 20.42 13.98 1.16
N LEU A 345 20.77 14.64 0.08
CA LEU A 345 20.75 14.10 -1.28
C LEU A 345 22.11 13.56 -1.64
N ASN A 346 22.17 12.31 -2.06
CA ASN A 346 23.35 11.66 -2.62
C ASN A 346 23.03 11.11 -4.02
N ILE A 347 23.91 11.36 -4.99
CA ILE A 347 23.81 10.81 -6.35
C ILE A 347 25.00 9.89 -6.58
N TYR A 348 24.75 8.65 -6.96
CA TYR A 348 25.76 7.61 -7.19
C TYR A 348 25.79 7.19 -8.65
N SER A 349 26.93 6.63 -9.07
CA SER A 349 27.02 5.94 -10.37
C SER A 349 26.13 4.69 -10.38
N TYR A 350 25.77 4.22 -11.57
CA TYR A 350 24.92 3.03 -11.77
C TYR A 350 25.43 1.79 -11.06
N ASP A 351 26.74 1.60 -11.00
CA ASP A 351 27.38 0.38 -10.51
C ASP A 351 27.79 0.45 -9.03
N PHE A 352 27.52 1.57 -8.36
CA PHE A 352 27.97 1.81 -6.96
C PHE A 352 29.46 1.53 -6.75
N CYS A 353 30.28 1.52 -7.79
CA CYS A 353 31.70 1.30 -7.70
C CYS A 353 32.35 2.31 -6.75
N GLY A 354 32.70 1.84 -5.54
CA GLY A 354 33.40 2.64 -4.55
C GLY A 354 32.54 3.32 -3.48
N ASN A 355 31.23 3.16 -3.47
CA ASN A 355 30.26 3.77 -2.50
C ASN A 355 30.47 5.28 -2.26
N THR A 356 31.14 5.96 -3.19
CA THR A 356 31.37 7.40 -3.10
C THR A 356 30.34 8.10 -3.99
N PRO A 357 29.52 8.98 -3.44
CA PRO A 357 28.57 9.73 -4.24
C PRO A 357 29.31 10.66 -5.21
N LEU A 358 28.77 10.80 -6.41
CA LEU A 358 29.18 11.78 -7.41
C LEU A 358 28.80 13.19 -6.98
N HIS A 359 27.71 13.32 -6.24
CA HIS A 359 27.19 14.57 -5.69
C HIS A 359 26.57 14.32 -4.33
N THR A 360 26.78 15.25 -3.38
CA THR A 360 26.16 15.27 -2.06
C THR A 360 25.74 16.68 -1.73
N GLU A 361 24.49 16.87 -1.30
CA GLU A 361 23.95 18.17 -0.93
C GLU A 361 22.86 18.04 0.14
N MET A 362 22.81 19.02 1.08
CA MET A 362 21.65 19.17 1.99
C MET A 362 20.57 19.96 1.27
N ILE A 363 19.36 19.41 1.20
CA ILE A 363 18.22 19.98 0.48
C ILE A 363 17.02 20.18 1.39
N GLY A 364 16.10 21.06 0.99
CA GLY A 364 14.89 21.38 1.77
C GLY A 364 15.15 22.40 2.88
N PRO A 365 14.31 22.50 3.93
CA PRO A 365 13.07 21.69 4.08
C PRO A 365 12.00 22.05 3.06
N PHE A 366 11.26 21.04 2.59
CA PHE A 366 10.13 21.21 1.67
C PHE A 366 8.83 21.00 2.44
N THR A 367 7.81 21.83 2.18
CA THR A 367 6.48 21.74 2.83
C THR A 367 5.36 21.49 1.81
N SER A 368 5.71 21.28 0.56
CA SER A 368 4.80 20.94 -0.55
C SER A 368 5.58 20.22 -1.63
N ASP A 369 4.87 19.58 -2.56
CA ASP A 369 5.46 18.92 -3.72
C ASP A 369 6.48 19.82 -4.41
N SER A 370 7.66 19.28 -4.67
CA SER A 370 8.84 20.04 -5.12
C SER A 370 9.64 19.27 -6.16
N SER A 371 10.39 20.04 -6.97
CA SER A 371 11.35 19.48 -7.93
C SER A 371 12.67 20.23 -7.82
N ILE A 372 13.77 19.50 -7.87
CA ILE A 372 15.12 20.06 -7.89
C ILE A 372 15.90 19.53 -9.08
N SER A 373 16.85 20.30 -9.55
CA SER A 373 17.77 19.89 -10.61
C SER A 373 19.21 20.04 -10.14
N VAL A 374 20.01 19.00 -10.36
CA VAL A 374 21.41 18.91 -9.93
C VAL A 374 22.29 18.71 -11.14
N ILE A 375 23.40 19.43 -11.18
CA ILE A 375 24.46 19.21 -12.18
C ILE A 375 25.49 18.28 -11.55
N VAL A 376 25.77 17.15 -12.22
CA VAL A 376 26.68 16.11 -11.75
C VAL A 376 27.92 16.02 -12.63
#